data_3aac4093d0aeba65e27857f22b6246dc
#
_entry.id   3aac4093d0aeba65e27857f22b6246dc
#
_cell.length_a   1.000
_cell.length_b   1.000
_cell.length_c   1.000
_cell.angle_alpha   90.00
_cell.angle_beta   90.00
_cell.angle_gamma   90.00
#
_symmetry.space_group_name_H-M   'P 1'
#
loop_
_entity.id
_entity.type
_entity.pdbx_description
1 polymer ?
#
loop_
_entity_poly.entity_id
_entity_poly.type
_entity_poly.pdbx_seq_one_letter_code
_entity_poly.pdbx_strand_id
1 'polypeptide(L)'
;MGADGHLKVPQLGRVIVEDDVEIGANTTIDRGTGPDTVIGAGSKIDNLVQIGHNVRLGRCCIVVSQVGISGSTTVGDFAAMGGQVGLAGHLEIGPGAQIAAQSGVMRNVAPGEKIGGSPAQPFREWMRGVAAIEKMSKKKG
;
A
#
# COMPACT_ATOMS: atom_id res chain seq x y z
N MET A 1 8.61 18.26 15.94
CA MET A 1 7.66 19.32 16.31
C MET A 1 8.25 20.14 17.48
N GLY A 2 8.40 21.43 17.32
CA GLY A 2 8.92 22.31 18.36
C GLY A 2 7.84 23.14 19.02
N ALA A 3 8.25 23.97 20.00
CA ALA A 3 7.33 24.86 20.71
C ALA A 3 6.60 25.84 19.79
N ASP A 4 7.20 26.21 18.66
CA ASP A 4 6.66 27.15 17.68
C ASP A 4 5.90 26.46 16.54
N GLY A 5 5.51 25.17 16.70
CA GLY A 5 4.81 24.40 15.68
C GLY A 5 5.71 23.42 14.95
N HIS A 6 5.36 23.13 13.72
CA HIS A 6 6.09 22.14 12.90
C HIS A 6 7.22 22.80 12.12
N LEU A 7 8.42 22.21 12.24
CA LEU A 7 9.55 22.59 11.43
C LEU A 7 9.57 21.74 10.16
N LYS A 8 9.53 22.39 8.99
CA LYS A 8 9.57 21.67 7.71
C LYS A 8 10.98 21.14 7.47
N VAL A 9 11.09 19.84 7.24
CA VAL A 9 12.34 19.19 6.84
C VAL A 9 12.46 19.24 5.31
N PRO A 10 13.58 19.75 4.75
CA PRO A 10 13.77 19.75 3.30
C PRO A 10 13.74 18.35 2.70
N GLN A 11 13.03 18.21 1.58
CA GLN A 11 12.90 16.94 0.86
C GLN A 11 13.82 17.01 -0.36
N LEU A 12 14.97 16.36 -0.31
CA LEU A 12 16.04 16.48 -1.28
C LEU A 12 16.13 15.32 -2.27
N GLY A 13 15.42 14.23 -2.00
CA GLY A 13 15.38 13.07 -2.89
C GLY A 13 14.52 13.35 -4.12
N ARG A 14 14.59 12.43 -5.08
CA ARG A 14 13.89 12.53 -6.36
C ARG A 14 12.81 11.47 -6.47
N VAL A 15 12.04 11.53 -7.54
CA VAL A 15 11.23 10.42 -8.03
C VAL A 15 11.92 9.87 -9.27
N ILE A 16 12.25 8.59 -9.24
CA ILE A 16 12.86 7.89 -10.37
C ILE A 16 11.81 6.95 -10.95
N VAL A 17 11.42 7.19 -12.19
CA VAL A 17 10.52 6.29 -12.92
C VAL A 17 11.35 5.58 -13.98
N GLU A 18 11.46 4.28 -13.87
CA GLU A 18 12.26 3.47 -14.78
C GLU A 18 11.50 3.20 -16.08
N ASP A 19 12.09 2.39 -16.98
CA ASP A 19 11.55 2.19 -18.32
C ASP A 19 10.22 1.44 -18.33
N ASP A 20 9.38 1.75 -19.31
CA ASP A 20 8.12 1.05 -19.60
C ASP A 20 7.11 1.05 -18.43
N VAL A 21 7.16 2.06 -17.59
CA VAL A 21 6.18 2.26 -16.51
C VAL A 21 4.95 2.98 -17.07
N GLU A 22 3.77 2.51 -16.70
CA GLU A 22 2.51 3.20 -16.96
C GLU A 22 1.97 3.77 -15.66
N ILE A 23 1.57 5.04 -15.68
CA ILE A 23 1.00 5.73 -14.53
C ILE A 23 -0.31 6.37 -14.94
N GLY A 24 -1.38 6.00 -14.26
CA GLY A 24 -2.72 6.47 -14.55
C GLY A 24 -2.99 7.89 -14.07
N ALA A 25 -4.16 8.40 -14.42
CA ALA A 25 -4.58 9.76 -14.11
C ALA A 25 -4.74 9.99 -12.61
N ASN A 26 -4.38 11.17 -12.17
CA ASN A 26 -4.49 11.61 -10.77
C ASN A 26 -3.74 10.73 -9.77
N THR A 27 -2.75 9.98 -10.23
CA THR A 27 -1.83 9.27 -9.37
C THR A 27 -0.76 10.24 -8.88
N THR A 28 -0.46 10.20 -7.60
CA THR A 28 0.49 11.08 -6.97
C THR A 28 1.67 10.28 -6.43
N ILE A 29 2.88 10.78 -6.64
CA ILE A 29 4.11 10.13 -6.21
C ILE A 29 4.96 11.16 -5.48
N ASP A 30 5.21 10.92 -4.20
CA ASP A 30 6.00 11.83 -3.39
C ASP A 30 7.50 11.63 -3.65
N ARG A 31 8.25 12.73 -3.68
CA ARG A 31 9.70 12.66 -3.80
C ARG A 31 10.33 12.08 -2.54
N GLY A 32 11.54 11.55 -2.67
CA GLY A 32 12.27 11.06 -1.52
C GLY A 32 12.73 12.17 -0.59
N THR A 33 12.98 11.82 0.67
CA THR A 33 13.50 12.77 1.68
C THR A 33 14.98 13.07 1.44
N GLY A 34 15.80 12.06 1.29
CA GLY A 34 17.21 12.09 0.91
C GLY A 34 17.43 11.02 -0.13
N PRO A 35 17.21 9.71 0.19
CA PRO A 35 17.08 8.68 -0.84
C PRO A 35 15.89 8.95 -1.74
N ASP A 36 15.91 8.38 -2.94
CA ASP A 36 14.87 8.58 -3.95
C ASP A 36 13.66 7.67 -3.71
N THR A 37 12.50 8.10 -4.23
CA THR A 37 11.35 7.22 -4.47
C THR A 37 11.53 6.60 -5.85
N VAL A 38 11.41 5.27 -5.96
CA VAL A 38 11.75 4.55 -7.20
C VAL A 38 10.58 3.69 -7.65
N ILE A 39 10.21 3.83 -8.92
CA ILE A 39 9.20 2.99 -9.58
C ILE A 39 9.93 2.08 -10.56
N GLY A 40 9.94 0.78 -10.29
CA GLY A 40 10.68 -0.20 -11.08
C GLY A 40 10.12 -0.42 -12.48
N ALA A 41 11.00 -0.79 -13.39
CA ALA A 41 10.70 -0.95 -14.81
C ALA A 41 9.51 -1.89 -15.05
N GLY A 42 8.67 -1.54 -16.01
CA GLY A 42 7.54 -2.38 -16.42
C GLY A 42 6.33 -2.37 -15.48
N SER A 43 6.38 -1.62 -14.39
CA SER A 43 5.25 -1.56 -13.47
C SER A 43 4.06 -0.82 -14.06
N LYS A 44 2.86 -1.26 -13.69
CA LYS A 44 1.60 -0.68 -14.15
C LYS A 44 0.88 -0.12 -12.92
N ILE A 45 0.72 1.20 -12.89
CA ILE A 45 0.05 1.92 -11.80
C ILE A 45 -1.20 2.56 -12.39
N ASP A 46 -2.34 2.20 -11.82
CA ASP A 46 -3.63 2.68 -12.28
C ASP A 46 -3.92 4.09 -11.73
N ASN A 47 -5.15 4.54 -11.87
CA ASN A 47 -5.57 5.88 -11.51
C ASN A 47 -5.73 6.05 -10.00
N LEU A 48 -5.56 7.28 -9.51
CA LEU A 48 -5.85 7.65 -8.11
C LEU A 48 -5.02 6.86 -7.10
N VAL A 49 -3.81 6.48 -7.43
CA VAL A 49 -2.88 5.80 -6.54
C VAL A 49 -2.03 6.84 -5.82
N GLN A 50 -1.76 6.61 -4.53
CA GLN A 50 -0.81 7.42 -3.77
C GLN A 50 0.42 6.59 -3.44
N ILE A 51 1.58 7.05 -3.88
CA ILE A 51 2.87 6.44 -3.55
C ILE A 51 3.64 7.42 -2.67
N GLY A 52 3.88 7.02 -1.43
CA GLY A 52 4.53 7.86 -0.43
C GLY A 52 6.03 8.00 -0.66
N HIS A 53 6.64 8.91 0.10
CA HIS A 53 8.06 9.20 0.01
C HIS A 53 8.91 7.96 0.29
N ASN A 54 10.01 7.83 -0.42
CA ASN A 54 10.98 6.73 -0.23
C ASN A 54 10.43 5.33 -0.49
N VAL A 55 9.28 5.19 -1.15
CA VAL A 55 8.78 3.89 -1.59
C VAL A 55 9.68 3.37 -2.70
N ARG A 56 10.00 2.08 -2.65
CA ARG A 56 10.71 1.39 -3.73
C ARG A 56 9.79 0.33 -4.29
N LEU A 57 9.22 0.61 -5.44
CA LEU A 57 8.39 -0.34 -6.16
C LEU A 57 9.27 -1.13 -7.11
N GLY A 58 9.23 -2.45 -7.02
CA GLY A 58 10.03 -3.34 -7.85
C GLY A 58 9.57 -3.35 -9.30
N ARG A 59 10.12 -4.25 -10.09
CA ARG A 59 9.82 -4.40 -11.51
C ARG A 59 8.50 -5.12 -11.70
N CYS A 60 7.78 -4.73 -12.76
CA CYS A 60 6.56 -5.41 -13.20
C CYS A 60 5.51 -5.59 -12.10
N CYS A 61 5.41 -4.63 -11.19
CA CYS A 61 4.35 -4.62 -10.20
C CYS A 61 3.04 -4.16 -10.83
N ILE A 62 1.92 -4.62 -10.27
CA ILE A 62 0.59 -4.19 -10.66
C ILE A 62 -0.07 -3.51 -9.48
N VAL A 63 -0.43 -2.25 -9.64
CA VAL A 63 -1.05 -1.44 -8.59
C VAL A 63 -2.36 -0.90 -9.15
N VAL A 64 -3.46 -1.46 -8.68
CA VAL A 64 -4.80 -1.13 -9.17
C VAL A 64 -5.29 0.18 -8.55
N SER A 65 -6.39 0.73 -9.03
CA SER A 65 -6.88 2.05 -8.62
C SER A 65 -7.07 2.22 -7.11
N GLN A 66 -6.79 3.41 -6.63
CA GLN A 66 -7.01 3.83 -5.26
C GLN A 66 -6.16 3.10 -4.22
N VAL A 67 -5.08 2.45 -4.63
CA VAL A 67 -4.10 1.88 -3.69
C VAL A 67 -3.32 3.02 -3.04
N GLY A 68 -3.07 2.90 -1.75
CA GLY A 68 -2.20 3.81 -1.02
C GLY A 68 -0.99 3.06 -0.47
N ILE A 69 0.20 3.51 -0.82
CA ILE A 69 1.46 2.94 -0.32
C ILE A 69 2.13 3.99 0.55
N SER A 70 2.18 3.74 1.85
CA SER A 70 2.77 4.68 2.80
C SER A 70 4.30 4.70 2.68
N GLY A 71 4.89 5.76 3.18
CA GLY A 71 6.31 6.03 3.00
C GLY A 71 7.25 4.92 3.46
N SER A 72 8.39 4.83 2.80
CA SER A 72 9.49 3.91 3.11
C SER A 72 9.14 2.42 3.00
N THR A 73 8.07 2.09 2.31
CA THR A 73 7.70 0.71 2.02
C THR A 73 8.45 0.21 0.78
N THR A 74 8.98 -1.00 0.85
CA THR A 74 9.64 -1.67 -0.27
C THR A 74 8.74 -2.77 -0.80
N VAL A 75 8.48 -2.77 -2.10
CA VAL A 75 7.64 -3.76 -2.77
C VAL A 75 8.51 -4.54 -3.75
N GLY A 76 8.55 -5.84 -3.60
CA GLY A 76 9.34 -6.72 -4.45
C GLY A 76 8.78 -6.85 -5.86
N ASP A 77 9.60 -7.39 -6.77
CA ASP A 77 9.24 -7.56 -8.17
C ASP A 77 7.97 -8.41 -8.33
N PHE A 78 7.18 -8.12 -9.32
CA PHE A 78 5.97 -8.88 -9.69
C PHE A 78 4.89 -8.94 -8.61
N ALA A 79 4.95 -8.10 -7.58
CA ALA A 79 3.85 -8.00 -6.61
C ALA A 79 2.62 -7.37 -7.25
N ALA A 80 1.44 -7.80 -6.82
CA ALA A 80 0.18 -7.28 -7.35
C ALA A 80 -0.75 -6.88 -6.20
N MET A 81 -1.32 -5.69 -6.30
CA MET A 81 -2.25 -5.15 -5.31
C MET A 81 -3.56 -4.81 -5.96
N GLY A 82 -4.65 -5.39 -5.46
CA GLY A 82 -6.01 -5.09 -5.91
C GLY A 82 -6.45 -3.68 -5.52
N GLY A 83 -7.57 -3.22 -6.05
CA GLY A 83 -8.07 -1.87 -5.81
C GLY A 83 -8.28 -1.57 -4.33
N GLN A 84 -8.00 -0.34 -3.95
CA GLN A 84 -8.21 0.18 -2.60
C GLN A 84 -7.38 -0.51 -1.51
N VAL A 85 -6.32 -1.21 -1.85
CA VAL A 85 -5.37 -1.74 -0.87
C VAL A 85 -4.63 -0.58 -0.20
N GLY A 86 -4.45 -0.67 1.11
CA GLY A 86 -3.64 0.27 1.87
C GLY A 86 -2.47 -0.45 2.51
N LEU A 87 -1.26 0.05 2.30
CA LEU A 87 -0.05 -0.45 2.96
C LEU A 87 0.42 0.54 4.02
N ALA A 88 0.65 0.06 5.23
CA ALA A 88 1.28 0.87 6.27
C ALA A 88 2.73 1.21 5.87
N GLY A 89 3.31 2.18 6.57
CA GLY A 89 4.70 2.60 6.29
C GLY A 89 5.74 1.59 6.73
N HIS A 90 6.92 1.68 6.12
CA HIS A 90 8.10 0.88 6.49
C HIS A 90 7.89 -0.64 6.38
N LEU A 91 7.03 -1.08 5.46
CA LEU A 91 6.81 -2.50 5.23
C LEU A 91 7.73 -3.04 4.15
N GLU A 92 7.91 -4.35 4.17
CA GLU A 92 8.52 -5.12 3.08
C GLU A 92 7.48 -6.06 2.52
N ILE A 93 7.13 -5.86 1.26
CA ILE A 93 6.20 -6.71 0.52
C ILE A 93 7.05 -7.59 -0.40
N GLY A 94 7.02 -8.89 -0.18
CA GLY A 94 7.87 -9.82 -0.91
C GLY A 94 7.56 -9.89 -2.40
N PRO A 95 8.54 -10.28 -3.23
CA PRO A 95 8.30 -10.45 -4.66
C PRO A 95 7.21 -11.47 -4.93
N GLY A 96 6.40 -11.22 -5.93
CA GLY A 96 5.29 -12.10 -6.31
C GLY A 96 4.13 -12.15 -5.33
N ALA A 97 4.14 -11.34 -4.26
CA ALA A 97 3.02 -11.28 -3.32
C ALA A 97 1.75 -10.80 -4.04
N GLN A 98 0.62 -11.35 -3.61
CA GLN A 98 -0.70 -10.98 -4.15
C GLN A 98 -1.58 -10.48 -3.00
N ILE A 99 -2.05 -9.25 -3.12
CA ILE A 99 -2.86 -8.62 -2.08
C ILE A 99 -4.25 -8.35 -2.64
N ALA A 100 -5.26 -8.99 -2.04
CA ALA A 100 -6.64 -8.86 -2.48
C ALA A 100 -7.16 -7.43 -2.27
N ALA A 101 -8.12 -7.03 -3.11
CA ALA A 101 -8.70 -5.69 -3.04
C ALA A 101 -9.20 -5.34 -1.64
N GLN A 102 -9.08 -4.08 -1.27
CA GLN A 102 -9.52 -3.50 -0.01
C GLN A 102 -8.81 -4.05 1.25
N SER A 103 -7.68 -4.75 1.07
CA SER A 103 -6.90 -5.21 2.21
C SER A 103 -6.18 -4.06 2.90
N GLY A 104 -6.19 -4.07 4.23
CA GLY A 104 -5.36 -3.18 5.04
C GLY A 104 -4.14 -3.94 5.54
N VAL A 105 -2.97 -3.61 5.02
CA VAL A 105 -1.74 -4.37 5.30
C VAL A 105 -0.93 -3.64 6.36
N MET A 106 -0.75 -4.28 7.52
CA MET A 106 -0.10 -3.70 8.68
C MET A 106 1.25 -4.36 9.00
N ARG A 107 1.63 -5.41 8.28
CA ARG A 107 2.87 -6.16 8.53
C ARG A 107 3.48 -6.64 7.22
N ASN A 108 4.73 -7.06 7.28
CA ASN A 108 5.44 -7.58 6.11
C ASN A 108 4.73 -8.77 5.49
N VAL A 109 4.88 -8.91 4.19
CA VAL A 109 4.29 -9.99 3.41
C VAL A 109 5.42 -10.82 2.80
N ALA A 110 5.37 -12.13 2.98
CA ALA A 110 6.41 -13.02 2.49
C ALA A 110 6.37 -13.14 0.95
N PRO A 111 7.51 -13.50 0.31
CA PRO A 111 7.52 -13.74 -1.14
C PRO A 111 6.44 -14.73 -1.57
N GLY A 112 5.70 -14.38 -2.62
CA GLY A 112 4.66 -15.22 -3.19
C GLY A 112 3.41 -15.41 -2.33
N GLU A 113 3.36 -14.80 -1.16
CA GLU A 113 2.21 -14.93 -0.26
C GLU A 113 0.98 -14.24 -0.83
N LYS A 114 -0.17 -14.89 -0.67
CA LYS A 114 -1.46 -14.29 -1.03
C LYS A 114 -2.19 -13.94 0.25
N ILE A 115 -2.51 -12.66 0.43
CA ILE A 115 -3.21 -12.15 1.61
C ILE A 115 -4.46 -11.39 1.21
N GLY A 116 -5.38 -11.26 2.17
CA GLY A 116 -6.60 -10.48 1.95
C GLY A 116 -7.36 -10.29 3.25
N GLY A 117 -8.20 -9.30 3.27
CA GLY A 117 -9.10 -9.03 4.37
C GLY A 117 -10.21 -8.10 3.93
N SER A 118 -11.43 -8.38 4.38
CA SER A 118 -12.66 -7.63 4.08
C SER A 118 -13.36 -8.04 2.78
N PRO A 119 -13.69 -9.33 2.51
CA PRO A 119 -14.62 -9.57 1.43
C PRO A 119 -16.01 -9.08 1.82
N ALA A 120 -16.71 -8.41 0.91
CA ALA A 120 -18.10 -8.02 1.14
C ALA A 120 -19.00 -9.26 1.16
N GLN A 121 -20.00 -9.22 2.02
CA GLN A 121 -20.96 -10.30 2.22
C GLN A 121 -22.38 -9.75 2.07
N PRO A 122 -23.40 -10.60 1.89
CA PRO A 122 -24.77 -10.15 2.05
C PRO A 122 -24.94 -9.43 3.39
N PHE A 123 -25.61 -8.30 3.36
CA PHE A 123 -25.65 -7.39 4.52
C PHE A 123 -26.03 -8.09 5.82
N ARG A 124 -27.07 -8.94 5.77
CA ARG A 124 -27.52 -9.64 6.97
C ARG A 124 -26.49 -10.64 7.50
N GLU A 125 -25.78 -11.33 6.62
CA GLU A 125 -24.71 -12.23 7.04
C GLU A 125 -23.57 -11.48 7.69
N TRP A 126 -23.17 -10.36 7.11
CA TRP A 126 -22.14 -9.50 7.67
C TRP A 126 -22.54 -9.02 9.07
N MET A 127 -23.77 -8.53 9.23
CA MET A 127 -24.26 -8.06 10.52
C MET A 127 -24.31 -9.17 11.57
N ARG A 128 -24.68 -10.38 11.18
CA ARG A 128 -24.63 -11.54 12.09
C ARG A 128 -23.21 -11.86 12.51
N GLY A 129 -22.26 -11.78 11.59
CA GLY A 129 -20.85 -12.00 11.90
C GLY A 129 -20.32 -10.98 12.90
N VAL A 130 -20.61 -9.70 12.69
CA VAL A 130 -20.23 -8.64 13.61
C VAL A 130 -20.84 -8.89 14.99
N ALA A 131 -22.13 -9.20 15.06
CA ALA A 131 -22.82 -9.47 16.33
C ALA A 131 -22.25 -10.70 17.05
N ALA A 132 -21.90 -11.76 16.31
CA ALA A 132 -21.31 -12.96 16.89
C ALA A 132 -19.95 -12.68 17.50
N ILE A 133 -19.09 -11.93 16.82
CA ILE A 133 -17.77 -11.56 17.33
C ILE A 133 -17.92 -10.69 18.58
N GLU A 134 -18.82 -9.72 18.54
CA GLU A 134 -19.07 -8.82 19.66
C GLU A 134 -19.52 -9.60 20.89
N LYS A 135 -20.45 -10.56 20.71
CA LYS A 135 -20.95 -11.40 21.79
C LYS A 135 -19.84 -12.25 22.39
N MET A 136 -18.99 -12.84 21.57
CA MET A 136 -17.86 -13.65 22.02
C MET A 136 -16.88 -12.79 22.82
N SER A 137 -16.62 -11.58 22.37
CA SER A 137 -15.75 -10.63 23.07
C SER A 137 -16.28 -10.30 24.47
N LYS A 138 -17.59 -10.11 24.61
CA LYS A 138 -18.22 -9.79 25.91
C LYS A 138 -18.20 -10.98 26.89
N LYS A 139 -18.25 -12.22 26.37
CA LYS A 139 -18.21 -13.41 27.24
C LYS A 139 -16.88 -13.63 27.93
N LYS A 140 -15.81 -13.03 27.42
CA LYS A 140 -14.45 -13.18 27.98
C LYS A 140 -14.11 -12.13 29.03
N GLY A 141 -15.02 -11.21 29.23
CA GLY A 141 -14.83 -10.10 30.19
C GLY A 141 -15.00 -10.51 31.63
#